data_5cf05abce266d31427a6bd843edc89d1
#
_entry.id   5cf05abce266d31427a6bd843edc89d1
#
_cell.length_a   1.000
_cell.length_b   1.000
_cell.length_c   1.000
_cell.angle_alpha   90.00
_cell.angle_beta   90.00
_cell.angle_gamma   90.00
#
_symmetry.space_group_name_H-M   'P 1'
#
loop_
_entity.id
_entity.type
_entity.pdbx_description
1 polymer ?
#
loop_
_entity_poly.entity_id
_entity_poly.type
_entity_poly.pdbx_seq_one_letter_code
_entity_poly.pdbx_strand_id
1 'polypeptide(L)'
;MFQYFKIKGESMSPSLQNGDIVITSGFVEINKNDIVVLKDTTYGTVVKRVSSIRKNYFKVKSDNLKTDSPVCSKLHPNGNIIGKVISIL
;
A
#
# COMPACT_ATOMS: atom_id res chain seq x y z
N MET A 1 -13.21 9.16 -5.15
CA MET A 1 -13.90 8.63 -3.95
C MET A 1 -12.87 8.39 -2.86
N PHE A 2 -13.26 8.65 -1.61
CA PHE A 2 -12.39 8.47 -0.46
C PHE A 2 -12.84 7.26 0.33
N GLN A 3 -11.87 6.52 0.86
CA GLN A 3 -12.13 5.36 1.71
C GLN A 3 -11.23 5.42 2.94
N TYR A 4 -11.66 4.76 4.01
CA TYR A 4 -10.90 4.65 5.25
C TYR A 4 -10.42 3.23 5.42
N PHE A 5 -9.18 3.09 5.91
CA PHE A 5 -8.63 1.79 6.25
C PHE A 5 -7.90 1.87 7.59
N LYS A 6 -8.07 0.84 8.40
CA LYS A 6 -7.35 0.72 9.66
C LYS A 6 -6.12 -0.14 9.44
N ILE A 7 -4.96 0.37 9.87
CA ILE A 7 -3.69 -0.33 9.73
C ILE A 7 -3.62 -1.47 10.73
N LYS A 8 -3.26 -2.66 10.26
CA LYS A 8 -3.02 -3.84 11.10
C LYS A 8 -1.60 -4.30 10.89
N GLY A 9 -0.89 -4.52 12.00
CA GLY A 9 0.49 -4.98 11.96
C GLY A 9 1.50 -3.86 11.87
N GLU A 10 2.77 -4.22 11.73
CA GLU A 10 3.90 -3.32 11.84
C GLU A 10 4.69 -3.15 10.55
N SER A 11 4.20 -3.67 9.42
CA SER A 11 4.99 -3.68 8.18
C SER A 11 5.30 -2.28 7.66
N MET A 12 4.50 -1.29 8.00
CA MET A 12 4.70 0.09 7.56
C MET A 12 5.22 1.01 8.64
N SER A 13 5.62 0.44 9.80
CA SER A 13 6.25 1.21 10.87
C SER A 13 7.62 1.71 10.42
N PRO A 14 8.05 2.94 10.76
CA PRO A 14 7.36 3.89 11.63
C PRO A 14 6.38 4.83 10.92
N SER A 15 6.25 4.75 9.59
CA SER A 15 5.40 5.67 8.83
C SER A 15 3.92 5.53 9.19
N LEU A 16 3.46 4.29 9.32
CA LEU A 16 2.11 3.94 9.75
C LEU A 16 2.23 2.87 10.82
N GLN A 17 1.47 3.03 11.88
CA GLN A 17 1.51 2.11 13.00
C GLN A 17 0.21 1.34 13.12
N ASN A 18 0.28 0.19 13.77
CA ASN A 18 -0.91 -0.61 14.04
C ASN A 18 -1.97 0.24 14.75
N GLY A 19 -3.18 0.23 14.22
CA GLY A 19 -4.28 1.01 14.77
C GLY A 19 -4.50 2.36 14.10
N ASP A 20 -3.54 2.86 13.31
CA ASP A 20 -3.73 4.09 12.56
C ASP A 20 -4.88 3.94 11.57
N ILE A 21 -5.60 5.04 11.35
CA ILE A 21 -6.64 5.10 10.33
C ILE A 21 -6.14 6.02 9.23
N VAL A 22 -6.17 5.52 8.00
CA VAL A 22 -5.74 6.27 6.82
C VAL A 22 -6.92 6.54 5.91
N ILE A 23 -6.84 7.66 5.20
CA ILE A 23 -7.81 8.02 4.16
C ILE A 23 -7.12 7.84 2.82
N THR A 24 -7.81 7.20 1.88
CA THR A 24 -7.28 6.98 0.54
C THR A 24 -8.14 7.65 -0.51
N SER A 25 -7.52 8.00 -1.64
CA SER A 25 -8.20 8.46 -2.83
C SER A 25 -7.92 7.52 -3.99
N GLY A 26 -8.97 7.11 -4.70
CA GLY A 26 -8.86 6.24 -5.86
C GLY A 26 -8.65 6.98 -7.18
N PHE A 27 -8.69 8.31 -7.17
CA PHE A 27 -8.65 9.11 -8.39
C PHE A 27 -7.38 9.93 -8.58
N VAL A 28 -6.32 9.60 -7.86
CA VAL A 28 -5.06 10.32 -7.97
C VAL A 28 -4.01 9.45 -8.65
N GLU A 29 -3.08 10.11 -9.31
CA GLU A 29 -1.96 9.43 -9.95
C GLU A 29 -1.07 8.80 -8.88
N ILE A 30 -0.61 7.57 -9.15
CA ILE A 30 0.27 6.83 -8.27
C ILE A 30 1.70 6.99 -8.76
N ASN A 31 2.59 7.38 -7.86
CA ASN A 31 4.01 7.56 -8.15
C ASN A 31 4.86 6.69 -7.25
N LYS A 32 6.12 6.51 -7.63
CA LYS A 32 7.10 5.83 -6.79
C LYS A 32 7.16 6.51 -5.42
N ASN A 33 7.24 5.71 -4.37
CA ASN A 33 7.29 6.12 -2.97
C ASN A 33 5.93 6.50 -2.36
N ASP A 34 4.86 6.46 -3.14
CA ASP A 34 3.52 6.64 -2.56
C ASP A 34 3.14 5.44 -1.72
N ILE A 35 2.36 5.68 -0.67
CA ILE A 35 1.76 4.60 0.12
C ILE A 35 0.39 4.31 -0.49
N VAL A 36 0.14 3.03 -0.80
CA VAL A 36 -1.09 2.60 -1.43
C VAL A 36 -1.74 1.47 -0.65
N VAL A 37 -3.06 1.40 -0.77
CA VAL A 37 -3.83 0.24 -0.36
C VAL A 37 -4.08 -0.57 -1.61
N LEU A 38 -3.71 -1.83 -1.59
CA LEU A 38 -3.86 -2.72 -2.75
C LEU A 38 -4.53 -4.03 -2.31
N LYS A 39 -5.14 -4.68 -3.29
CA LYS A 39 -5.76 -5.98 -3.07
C LYS A 39 -4.86 -7.07 -3.64
N ASP A 40 -4.39 -7.95 -2.77
CA ASP A 40 -3.61 -9.13 -3.17
C ASP A 40 -4.51 -10.36 -3.16
N THR A 41 -4.35 -11.23 -4.17
CA THR A 41 -5.20 -12.41 -4.30
C THR A 41 -5.02 -13.41 -3.16
N THR A 42 -3.83 -13.45 -2.56
CA THR A 42 -3.52 -14.39 -1.48
C THR A 42 -3.73 -13.77 -0.10
N TYR A 43 -3.27 -12.52 0.07
CA TYR A 43 -3.22 -11.88 1.39
C TYR A 43 -4.32 -10.85 1.62
N GLY A 44 -5.18 -10.62 0.63
CA GLY A 44 -6.27 -9.66 0.76
C GLY A 44 -5.81 -8.22 0.67
N THR A 45 -6.48 -7.34 1.41
CA THR A 45 -6.17 -5.92 1.39
C THR A 45 -4.96 -5.64 2.26
N VAL A 46 -3.93 -5.03 1.67
CA VAL A 46 -2.68 -4.69 2.36
C VAL A 46 -2.29 -3.26 2.05
N VAL A 47 -1.48 -2.66 2.92
CA VAL A 47 -0.96 -1.30 2.76
C VAL A 47 0.55 -1.39 2.64
N LYS A 48 1.09 -0.82 1.57
CA LYS A 48 2.52 -0.89 1.25
C LYS A 48 2.96 0.39 0.55
N ARG A 49 4.27 0.57 0.43
CA ARG A 49 4.85 1.68 -0.33
C ARG A 49 5.23 1.22 -1.72
N VAL A 50 4.93 2.02 -2.73
CA VAL A 50 5.30 1.72 -4.12
C VAL A 50 6.81 1.83 -4.26
N SER A 51 7.47 0.74 -4.67
CA SER A 51 8.92 0.72 -4.87
C SER A 51 9.30 0.94 -6.33
N SER A 52 8.46 0.52 -7.27
CA SER A 52 8.69 0.78 -8.69
C SER A 52 7.37 0.70 -9.46
N ILE A 53 7.31 1.42 -10.57
CA ILE A 53 6.13 1.46 -11.43
C ILE A 53 6.55 1.09 -12.84
N ARG A 54 5.77 0.20 -13.45
CA ARG A 54 5.88 -0.15 -14.87
C ARG A 54 4.56 0.19 -15.55
N LYS A 55 4.49 0.02 -16.87
CA LYS A 55 3.32 0.42 -17.64
C LYS A 55 2.00 -0.15 -17.07
N ASN A 56 1.98 -1.46 -16.80
CA ASN A 56 0.75 -2.14 -16.37
C ASN A 56 0.87 -2.77 -14.98
N TYR A 57 2.02 -2.66 -14.34
CA TYR A 57 2.33 -3.34 -13.09
C TYR A 57 3.12 -2.44 -12.16
N PHE A 58 3.08 -2.77 -10.89
CA PHE A 58 3.89 -2.08 -9.89
C PHE A 58 4.44 -3.07 -8.88
N LYS A 59 5.49 -2.67 -8.18
CA LYS A 59 6.06 -3.39 -7.06
C LYS A 59 5.95 -2.54 -5.81
N VAL A 60 5.91 -3.20 -4.67
CA VAL A 60 5.78 -2.55 -3.37
C VAL A 60 6.85 -3.02 -2.40
N LYS A 61 7.02 -2.26 -1.33
CA LYS A 61 7.92 -2.61 -0.23
C LYS A 61 7.27 -2.24 1.10
N SER A 62 7.73 -2.88 2.16
CA SER A 62 7.39 -2.52 3.53
C SER A 62 8.36 -1.46 4.02
N ASP A 63 7.87 -0.47 4.80
CA ASP A 63 8.75 0.52 5.40
C ASP A 63 9.56 -0.08 6.56
N ASN A 64 9.00 -1.05 7.25
CA ASN A 64 9.69 -1.73 8.34
C ASN A 64 10.63 -2.79 7.78
N LEU A 65 11.93 -2.53 7.85
CA LEU A 65 12.95 -3.41 7.31
C LEU A 65 13.09 -4.74 8.07
N LYS A 66 12.46 -4.84 9.23
CA LYS A 66 12.46 -6.08 10.03
C LYS A 66 11.36 -7.04 9.61
N THR A 67 10.44 -6.60 8.74
CA THR A 67 9.35 -7.45 8.25
C THR A 67 9.67 -7.93 6.85
N ASP A 68 9.18 -9.12 6.53
CA ASP A 68 9.25 -9.69 5.20
C ASP A 68 7.85 -10.08 4.78
N SER A 69 7.50 -9.79 3.53
CA SER A 69 6.16 -10.07 3.03
C SER A 69 6.25 -10.57 1.60
N PRO A 70 5.61 -11.73 1.29
CA PRO A 70 5.58 -12.24 -0.08
C PRO A 70 4.96 -11.25 -1.07
N VAL A 71 4.07 -10.36 -0.61
CA VAL A 71 3.48 -9.32 -1.44
C VAL A 71 4.56 -8.44 -2.09
N CYS A 72 5.67 -8.22 -1.39
CA CYS A 72 6.74 -7.34 -1.86
C CYS A 72 7.62 -7.98 -2.94
N SER A 73 7.55 -9.29 -3.12
CA SER A 73 8.42 -10.00 -4.07
C SER A 73 7.79 -10.22 -5.42
N LYS A 74 6.55 -9.78 -5.64
CA LYS A 74 5.85 -10.02 -6.90
C LYS A 74 5.37 -8.73 -7.54
N LEU A 75 5.08 -8.81 -8.84
CA LEU A 75 4.46 -7.72 -9.60
C LEU A 75 2.95 -7.75 -9.36
N HIS A 76 2.38 -6.57 -9.19
CA HIS A 76 0.94 -6.41 -9.01
C HIS A 76 0.35 -5.64 -10.18
N PRO A 77 -0.76 -6.11 -10.75
CA PRO A 77 -1.44 -5.33 -11.79
C PRO A 77 -1.91 -3.99 -11.23
N ASN A 78 -1.80 -2.93 -12.03
CA ASN A 78 -2.22 -1.59 -11.59
C ASN A 78 -3.68 -1.55 -11.13
N GLY A 79 -4.53 -2.38 -11.71
CA GLY A 79 -5.94 -2.46 -11.32
C GLY A 79 -6.17 -2.97 -9.90
N ASN A 80 -5.15 -3.52 -9.24
CA ASN A 80 -5.28 -3.97 -7.86
C ASN A 80 -5.10 -2.86 -6.84
N ILE A 81 -4.74 -1.66 -7.27
CA ILE A 81 -4.66 -0.51 -6.36
C ILE A 81 -6.06 -0.06 -6.01
N ILE A 82 -6.38 -0.04 -4.72
CA ILE A 82 -7.65 0.48 -4.22
C ILE A 82 -7.58 2.00 -4.10
N GLY A 83 -6.46 2.52 -3.61
CA GLY A 83 -6.29 3.94 -3.48
C GLY A 83 -4.92 4.33 -2.93
N LYS A 84 -4.60 5.61 -3.07
CA LYS A 84 -3.39 6.20 -2.51
C LYS A 84 -3.71 6.79 -1.15
N VAL A 85 -2.87 6.54 -0.16
CA VAL A 85 -3.01 7.16 1.15
C VAL A 85 -2.70 8.65 1.02
N ILE A 86 -3.66 9.48 1.38
CA ILE A 86 -3.55 10.93 1.29
C ILE A 86 -3.56 11.61 2.65
N SER A 87 -3.99 10.91 3.70
CA SER A 87 -4.04 11.49 5.04
C SER A 87 -4.05 10.37 6.09
N ILE A 88 -3.52 10.70 7.25
CA ILE A 88 -3.54 9.84 8.44
C ILE A 88 -4.36 10.58 9.49
N LEU A 89 -5.34 9.91 10.06
CA LEU A 89 -6.16 10.52 11.12
C LEU A 89 -5.51 10.38 12.48
#